data_e4281e29bc05d349027035a7ddf9901b
#
_entry.id   e4281e29bc05d349027035a7ddf9901b
#
_cell.length_a   1.000
_cell.length_b   1.000
_cell.length_c   1.000
_cell.angle_alpha   90.00
_cell.angle_beta   90.00
_cell.angle_gamma   90.00
#
_symmetry.space_group_name_H-M   'P 1'
#
loop_
_entity.id
_entity.type
_entity.pdbx_description
1 polymer ?
#
loop_
_entity_poly.entity_id
_entity_poly.type
_entity_poly.pdbx_seq_one_letter_code
_entity_poly.pdbx_strand_id
1 'polypeptide(L)'
;MFLYVFYSAQTKNDVDILKEEILDKMQDENHNVEDLIKYYSKISPNDAQILNIKFLLLKGDYEEGLNKIFLLENSAKKDKNSELFFQYQCLYGQVCQMLGLASELDVIRDNLKNSNYIKSGAFTELALDKKSFEIFPLSDRVAIIKSGIKSYEMTNNVIGLIQSNIWLAEILGYYNSESKLALNSALSLLKKTDSGVYYGMLIDNYLAKIYLKQNNAQYAFNALAKYQNAAAHISNVDLKADFYKNLAISSANIKAFDKLDYINKSYFTIVENQNAKRAVARAMLVNHINKLNDDKLKSQAYLFRNIYFTIFIAFILVLAVIYFSHKSRQKQAEGAAAETDAKNFVIPDKTEKRILNKLEEFEKSQKYIQKNVSLKTLAQQFDTNPKYLSEIVNNHKNSNFNTYINNLRIDYIVEKIKKNPEYRKYKVSYLADECGFSSHSLFTTIFKNRMDLSPTEFLQKLNE
;
A
#
# COMPACT_ATOMS: atom_id res chain seq x y z
N MET A 1 38.83 30.87 -7.88
CA MET A 1 37.58 30.55 -7.17
C MET A 1 36.39 31.38 -7.67
N PHE A 2 36.52 32.70 -7.86
CA PHE A 2 35.44 33.55 -8.42
C PHE A 2 35.03 33.19 -9.87
N LEU A 3 35.99 32.88 -10.74
CA LEU A 3 35.72 32.46 -12.13
C LEU A 3 35.00 31.14 -12.25
N TYR A 4 35.22 30.21 -11.31
CA TYR A 4 34.53 28.89 -11.27
C TYR A 4 33.08 29.01 -10.83
N VAL A 5 32.80 29.94 -9.92
CA VAL A 5 31.41 30.23 -9.45
C VAL A 5 30.60 30.92 -10.54
N PHE A 6 31.24 31.83 -11.33
CA PHE A 6 30.59 32.46 -12.48
C PHE A 6 30.31 31.47 -13.61
N TYR A 7 31.25 30.56 -13.91
CA TYR A 7 31.07 29.52 -14.93
C TYR A 7 29.98 28.50 -14.54
N SER A 8 29.91 28.10 -13.25
CA SER A 8 28.86 27.21 -12.78
C SER A 8 27.47 27.86 -12.70
N ALA A 9 27.39 29.17 -12.45
CA ALA A 9 26.14 29.91 -12.48
C ALA A 9 25.62 30.11 -13.91
N GLN A 10 26.52 30.37 -14.88
CA GLN A 10 26.16 30.54 -16.28
C GLN A 10 25.72 29.22 -16.92
N THR A 11 26.39 28.09 -16.62
CA THR A 11 25.98 26.76 -17.12
C THR A 11 24.67 26.30 -16.52
N LYS A 12 24.35 26.64 -15.25
CA LYS A 12 23.07 26.30 -14.63
C LYS A 12 21.91 27.07 -15.29
N ASN A 13 22.11 28.30 -15.65
CA ASN A 13 21.11 29.10 -16.34
C ASN A 13 20.82 28.55 -17.77
N ASP A 14 21.84 28.12 -18.51
CA ASP A 14 21.66 27.52 -19.83
C ASP A 14 20.89 26.20 -19.80
N VAL A 15 21.12 25.39 -18.78
CA VAL A 15 20.38 24.11 -18.54
C VAL A 15 18.92 24.38 -18.23
N ASP A 16 18.63 25.37 -17.40
CA ASP A 16 17.26 25.76 -17.03
C ASP A 16 16.52 26.36 -18.24
N ILE A 17 17.19 27.19 -19.05
CA ILE A 17 16.62 27.73 -20.30
C ILE A 17 16.24 26.62 -21.27
N LEU A 18 17.12 25.63 -21.48
CA LEU A 18 16.81 24.49 -22.36
C LEU A 18 15.63 23.67 -21.83
N LYS A 19 15.53 23.48 -20.51
CA LYS A 19 14.42 22.80 -19.88
C LYS A 19 13.10 23.52 -20.12
N GLU A 20 13.09 24.84 -19.94
CA GLU A 20 11.93 25.68 -20.20
C GLU A 20 11.51 25.66 -21.68
N GLU A 21 12.47 25.70 -22.59
CA GLU A 21 12.24 25.57 -24.03
C GLU A 21 11.60 24.22 -24.37
N ILE A 22 12.04 23.12 -23.76
CA ILE A 22 11.43 21.81 -23.95
C ILE A 22 9.99 21.81 -23.43
N LEU A 23 9.73 22.39 -22.24
CA LEU A 23 8.40 22.48 -21.65
C LEU A 23 7.43 23.31 -22.52
N ASP A 24 7.91 24.36 -23.17
CA ASP A 24 7.13 25.16 -24.10
C ASP A 24 6.85 24.39 -25.40
N LYS A 25 7.88 23.86 -26.03
CA LYS A 25 7.78 23.17 -27.32
C LYS A 25 6.99 21.85 -27.27
N MET A 26 6.94 21.18 -26.11
CA MET A 26 6.16 19.94 -25.98
C MET A 26 4.64 20.14 -26.14
N GLN A 27 4.17 21.37 -26.12
CA GLN A 27 2.74 21.68 -26.30
C GLN A 27 2.28 21.62 -27.77
N ASP A 28 3.22 21.63 -28.73
CA ASP A 28 2.96 21.66 -30.17
C ASP A 28 3.65 20.48 -30.88
N GLU A 29 2.87 19.68 -31.64
CA GLU A 29 3.36 18.51 -32.40
C GLU A 29 4.35 18.87 -33.54
N ASN A 30 4.40 20.13 -33.96
CA ASN A 30 5.29 20.59 -35.02
C ASN A 30 6.78 20.65 -34.61
N HIS A 31 7.09 20.46 -33.33
CA HIS A 31 8.45 20.49 -32.82
C HIS A 31 8.98 19.08 -32.54
N ASN A 32 10.26 18.86 -32.87
CA ASN A 32 10.93 17.60 -32.54
C ASN A 32 11.37 17.58 -31.06
N VAL A 33 10.39 17.49 -30.16
CA VAL A 33 10.59 17.51 -28.71
C VAL A 33 11.40 16.30 -28.24
N GLU A 34 11.23 15.16 -28.89
CA GLU A 34 11.92 13.92 -28.51
C GLU A 34 13.45 14.05 -28.68
N ASP A 35 13.90 14.68 -29.75
CA ASP A 35 15.33 14.95 -29.96
C ASP A 35 15.88 15.96 -28.94
N LEU A 36 15.11 16.98 -28.59
CA LEU A 36 15.47 17.93 -27.53
C LEU A 36 15.62 17.24 -26.18
N ILE A 37 14.66 16.40 -25.80
CA ILE A 37 14.73 15.61 -24.58
C ILE A 37 15.93 14.65 -24.61
N LYS A 38 16.19 14.03 -25.74
CA LYS A 38 17.36 13.15 -25.94
C LYS A 38 18.68 13.91 -25.80
N TYR A 39 18.75 15.13 -26.33
CA TYR A 39 19.91 16.00 -26.14
C TYR A 39 20.06 16.38 -24.65
N TYR A 40 18.99 16.81 -24.03
CA TYR A 40 18.94 17.19 -22.61
C TYR A 40 19.32 16.04 -21.68
N SER A 41 19.03 14.79 -22.05
CA SER A 41 19.39 13.60 -21.28
C SER A 41 20.91 13.41 -21.07
N LYS A 42 21.75 14.02 -21.94
CA LYS A 42 23.20 13.99 -21.78
C LYS A 42 23.68 14.98 -20.70
N ILE A 43 22.84 15.96 -20.35
CA ILE A 43 23.16 17.03 -19.40
C ILE A 43 22.52 16.69 -18.03
N SER A 44 21.22 16.42 -18.03
CA SER A 44 20.43 16.06 -16.84
C SER A 44 19.57 14.82 -17.11
N PRO A 45 20.11 13.60 -16.88
CA PRO A 45 19.40 12.35 -17.18
C PRO A 45 18.08 12.19 -16.43
N ASN A 46 18.03 12.58 -15.16
CA ASN A 46 16.83 12.45 -14.33
C ASN A 46 15.71 13.39 -14.81
N ASP A 47 16.04 14.66 -15.04
CA ASP A 47 15.08 15.64 -15.53
C ASP A 47 14.57 15.28 -16.93
N ALA A 48 15.44 14.77 -17.80
CA ALA A 48 15.04 14.29 -19.11
C ALA A 48 14.05 13.12 -19.04
N GLN A 49 14.21 12.20 -18.08
CA GLN A 49 13.23 11.15 -17.84
C GLN A 49 11.88 11.72 -17.41
N ILE A 50 11.87 12.68 -16.49
CA ILE A 50 10.67 13.37 -16.04
C ILE A 50 9.96 14.09 -17.21
N LEU A 51 10.72 14.86 -18.01
CA LEU A 51 10.18 15.56 -19.18
C LEU A 51 9.59 14.58 -20.20
N ASN A 52 10.27 13.46 -20.45
CA ASN A 52 9.76 12.44 -21.37
C ASN A 52 8.44 11.83 -20.89
N ILE A 53 8.34 11.50 -19.58
CA ILE A 53 7.09 11.00 -19.00
C ILE A 53 5.99 12.05 -19.14
N LYS A 54 6.27 13.33 -18.81
CA LYS A 54 5.31 14.42 -18.95
C LYS A 54 4.81 14.56 -20.38
N PHE A 55 5.71 14.49 -21.34
CA PHE A 55 5.37 14.59 -22.77
C PHE A 55 4.46 13.44 -23.22
N LEU A 56 4.78 12.19 -22.83
CA LEU A 56 3.95 11.04 -23.14
C LEU A 56 2.54 11.16 -22.52
N LEU A 57 2.45 11.56 -21.25
CA LEU A 57 1.16 11.77 -20.58
C LEU A 57 0.36 12.88 -21.24
N LEU A 58 1.02 13.96 -21.68
CA LEU A 58 0.42 15.09 -22.39
C LEU A 58 -0.20 14.65 -23.73
N LYS A 59 0.48 13.80 -24.49
CA LYS A 59 0.01 13.22 -25.76
C LYS A 59 -1.07 12.15 -25.57
N GLY A 60 -1.30 11.71 -24.34
CA GLY A 60 -2.20 10.59 -24.04
C GLY A 60 -1.59 9.21 -24.32
N ASP A 61 -0.26 9.09 -24.38
CA ASP A 61 0.45 7.83 -24.51
C ASP A 61 0.71 7.21 -23.12
N TYR A 62 -0.39 6.93 -22.44
CA TYR A 62 -0.41 6.55 -21.03
C TYR A 62 0.31 5.24 -20.73
N GLU A 63 0.26 4.28 -21.65
CA GLU A 63 0.93 2.98 -21.51
C GLU A 63 2.44 3.14 -21.44
N GLU A 64 3.02 3.88 -22.41
CA GLU A 64 4.46 4.14 -22.43
C GLU A 64 4.90 5.03 -21.27
N GLY A 65 4.08 6.06 -20.96
CA GLY A 65 4.29 6.91 -19.79
C GLY A 65 4.35 6.12 -18.48
N LEU A 66 3.42 5.18 -18.27
CA LEU A 66 3.42 4.28 -17.11
C LEU A 66 4.65 3.36 -17.07
N ASN A 67 5.04 2.77 -18.19
CA ASN A 67 6.25 1.94 -18.24
C ASN A 67 7.48 2.73 -17.79
N LYS A 68 7.61 3.99 -18.21
CA LYS A 68 8.72 4.86 -17.79
C LYS A 68 8.60 5.25 -16.30
N ILE A 69 7.40 5.46 -15.77
CA ILE A 69 7.16 5.70 -14.33
C ILE A 69 7.59 4.48 -13.51
N PHE A 70 7.27 3.26 -13.93
CA PHE A 70 7.67 2.03 -13.25
C PHE A 70 9.20 1.82 -13.26
N LEU A 71 9.87 2.19 -14.36
CA LEU A 71 11.34 2.17 -14.41
C LEU A 71 11.96 3.20 -13.46
N LEU A 72 11.36 4.39 -13.38
CA LEU A 72 11.81 5.48 -12.50
C LEU A 72 11.62 5.12 -11.01
N GLU A 73 10.62 4.32 -10.67
CA GLU A 73 10.23 3.97 -9.29
C GLU A 73 11.40 3.49 -8.44
N ASN A 74 12.19 2.55 -8.97
CA ASN A 74 13.32 1.96 -8.25
C ASN A 74 14.43 2.97 -7.95
N SER A 75 14.68 3.90 -8.87
CA SER A 75 15.68 4.96 -8.69
C SER A 75 15.19 6.03 -7.73
N ALA A 76 13.93 6.43 -7.86
CA ALA A 76 13.30 7.43 -7.00
C ALA A 76 13.17 6.96 -5.54
N LYS A 77 12.83 5.70 -5.31
CA LYS A 77 12.64 5.14 -3.96
C LYS A 77 13.94 4.88 -3.19
N LYS A 78 15.11 5.03 -3.79
CA LYS A 78 16.40 4.90 -3.09
C LYS A 78 16.59 5.97 -2.02
N ASP A 79 16.17 7.20 -2.33
CA ASP A 79 16.18 8.31 -1.39
C ASP A 79 14.82 9.03 -1.41
N LYS A 80 14.03 8.77 -0.39
CA LYS A 80 12.68 9.34 -0.24
C LYS A 80 12.68 10.85 0.06
N ASN A 81 13.82 11.44 0.37
CA ASN A 81 13.97 12.87 0.59
C ASN A 81 14.49 13.59 -0.67
N SER A 82 14.78 12.88 -1.75
CA SER A 82 15.29 13.45 -2.99
C SER A 82 14.21 14.17 -3.80
N GLU A 83 14.62 15.13 -4.60
CA GLU A 83 13.77 15.80 -5.57
C GLU A 83 13.19 14.80 -6.58
N LEU A 84 13.98 13.82 -7.02
CA LEU A 84 13.54 12.76 -7.91
C LEU A 84 12.36 11.97 -7.34
N PHE A 85 12.39 11.64 -6.04
CA PHE A 85 11.26 10.97 -5.39
C PHE A 85 10.02 11.86 -5.34
N PHE A 86 10.18 13.15 -5.05
CA PHE A 86 9.08 14.09 -5.06
C PHE A 86 8.43 14.19 -6.45
N GLN A 87 9.23 14.37 -7.49
CA GLN A 87 8.74 14.42 -8.88
C GLN A 87 8.08 13.11 -9.32
N TYR A 88 8.66 11.95 -8.94
CA TYR A 88 8.05 10.64 -9.15
C TYR A 88 6.65 10.57 -8.50
N GLN A 89 6.51 11.02 -7.24
CA GLN A 89 5.23 11.03 -6.54
C GLN A 89 4.21 11.93 -7.25
N CYS A 90 4.61 13.09 -7.74
CA CYS A 90 3.74 13.98 -8.52
C CYS A 90 3.24 13.30 -9.81
N LEU A 91 4.13 12.67 -10.59
CA LEU A 91 3.76 11.97 -11.82
C LEU A 91 2.85 10.76 -11.55
N TYR A 92 3.21 9.96 -10.54
CA TYR A 92 2.41 8.79 -10.16
C TYR A 92 1.03 9.20 -9.64
N GLY A 93 0.95 10.25 -8.81
CA GLY A 93 -0.31 10.83 -8.34
C GLY A 93 -1.18 11.38 -9.47
N GLN A 94 -0.58 12.06 -10.46
CA GLN A 94 -1.28 12.52 -11.65
C GLN A 94 -1.93 11.36 -12.42
N VAL A 95 -1.21 10.26 -12.59
CA VAL A 95 -1.76 9.08 -13.26
C VAL A 95 -2.85 8.40 -12.42
N CYS A 96 -2.65 8.24 -11.10
CA CYS A 96 -3.67 7.70 -10.20
C CYS A 96 -4.96 8.53 -10.26
N GLN A 97 -4.87 9.85 -10.25
CA GLN A 97 -6.01 10.74 -10.37
C GLN A 97 -6.71 10.58 -11.72
N MET A 98 -5.95 10.59 -12.80
CA MET A 98 -6.48 10.47 -14.18
C MET A 98 -7.20 9.11 -14.39
N LEU A 99 -6.70 8.04 -13.76
CA LEU A 99 -7.25 6.68 -13.86
C LEU A 99 -8.29 6.36 -12.77
N GLY A 100 -8.58 7.28 -11.87
CA GLY A 100 -9.62 7.14 -10.83
C GLY A 100 -9.25 6.17 -9.70
N LEU A 101 -7.96 6.11 -9.31
CA LEU A 101 -7.44 5.29 -8.21
C LEU A 101 -7.33 6.13 -6.93
N ALA A 102 -8.47 6.36 -6.26
CA ALA A 102 -8.58 7.27 -5.13
C ALA A 102 -7.74 6.84 -3.92
N SER A 103 -7.72 5.56 -3.58
CA SER A 103 -6.95 5.03 -2.45
C SER A 103 -5.44 5.26 -2.59
N GLU A 104 -4.92 5.02 -3.79
CA GLU A 104 -3.50 5.26 -4.09
C GLU A 104 -3.18 6.75 -4.06
N LEU A 105 -4.08 7.56 -4.57
CA LEU A 105 -3.94 9.01 -4.58
C LEU A 105 -3.88 9.60 -3.18
N ASP A 106 -4.66 9.09 -2.22
CA ASP A 106 -4.65 9.57 -0.85
C ASP A 106 -3.30 9.29 -0.16
N VAL A 107 -2.72 8.10 -0.37
CA VAL A 107 -1.36 7.77 0.12
C VAL A 107 -0.31 8.70 -0.46
N ILE A 108 -0.42 9.02 -1.76
CA ILE A 108 0.52 9.94 -2.42
C ILE A 108 0.38 11.35 -1.86
N ARG A 109 -0.85 11.83 -1.66
CA ARG A 109 -1.11 13.15 -1.05
C ARG A 109 -0.47 13.30 0.32
N ASP A 110 -0.59 12.27 1.16
CA ASP A 110 0.02 12.28 2.50
C ASP A 110 1.55 12.30 2.43
N ASN A 111 2.14 11.56 1.52
CA ASN A 111 3.59 11.60 1.28
C ASN A 111 4.05 12.98 0.80
N LEU A 112 3.34 13.59 -0.16
CA LEU A 112 3.67 14.89 -0.72
C LEU A 112 3.53 16.02 0.31
N LYS A 113 2.45 16.02 1.11
CA LYS A 113 2.23 17.03 2.18
C LYS A 113 3.37 17.06 3.20
N ASN A 114 3.96 15.90 3.49
CA ASN A 114 5.04 15.76 4.45
C ASN A 114 6.42 16.06 3.85
N SER A 115 6.53 16.25 2.53
CA SER A 115 7.80 16.52 1.88
C SER A 115 8.35 17.91 2.23
N ASN A 116 9.68 18.00 2.28
CA ASN A 116 10.37 19.28 2.50
C ASN A 116 10.15 20.24 1.31
N TYR A 117 9.93 19.73 0.12
CA TYR A 117 9.71 20.53 -1.09
C TYR A 117 8.42 21.36 -1.02
N ILE A 118 7.32 20.78 -0.54
CA ILE A 118 6.08 21.56 -0.32
C ILE A 118 6.25 22.58 0.81
N LYS A 119 6.88 22.18 1.92
CA LYS A 119 7.08 23.04 3.08
C LYS A 119 7.97 24.25 2.79
N SER A 120 8.98 24.09 1.94
CA SER A 120 9.92 25.16 1.57
C SER A 120 9.48 25.99 0.37
N GLY A 121 8.43 25.58 -0.36
CA GLY A 121 8.06 26.20 -1.63
C GLY A 121 9.06 25.99 -2.77
N ALA A 122 10.02 25.07 -2.60
CA ALA A 122 11.12 24.83 -3.55
C ALA A 122 10.77 23.91 -4.72
N PHE A 123 9.51 23.48 -4.86
CA PHE A 123 9.07 22.48 -5.85
C PHE A 123 8.75 23.05 -7.24
N THR A 124 9.32 24.17 -7.60
CA THR A 124 8.75 25.12 -8.53
C THR A 124 8.87 24.84 -10.02
N GLU A 125 9.82 24.04 -10.51
CA GLU A 125 10.05 24.07 -11.96
C GLU A 125 9.59 22.85 -12.76
N LEU A 126 9.73 21.66 -12.25
CA LEU A 126 9.31 20.44 -12.95
C LEU A 126 7.95 19.87 -12.48
N ALA A 127 7.51 20.22 -11.31
CA ALA A 127 6.26 19.74 -10.75
C ALA A 127 5.04 20.58 -11.12
N LEU A 128 5.24 21.75 -11.72
CA LEU A 128 4.20 22.73 -11.98
C LEU A 128 3.53 22.53 -13.34
N ASP A 129 2.81 21.47 -13.52
CA ASP A 129 1.74 21.41 -14.50
C ASP A 129 0.37 21.36 -13.82
N LYS A 130 -0.67 21.71 -14.58
CA LYS A 130 -2.06 21.74 -14.10
C LYS A 130 -2.45 20.42 -13.42
N LYS A 131 -2.03 19.29 -13.97
CA LYS A 131 -2.38 17.96 -13.48
C LYS A 131 -1.71 17.64 -12.13
N SER A 132 -0.49 18.06 -11.95
CA SER A 132 0.22 17.91 -10.66
C SER A 132 -0.47 18.71 -9.54
N PHE A 133 -1.01 19.89 -9.83
CA PHE A 133 -1.78 20.65 -8.85
C PHE A 133 -3.11 20.00 -8.50
N GLU A 134 -3.77 19.38 -9.46
CA GLU A 134 -5.04 18.71 -9.24
C GLU A 134 -4.95 17.56 -8.20
N ILE A 135 -3.77 17.07 -7.92
CA ILE A 135 -3.52 16.08 -6.86
C ILE A 135 -3.87 16.65 -5.47
N PHE A 136 -3.64 17.94 -5.24
CA PHE A 136 -3.85 18.58 -3.95
C PHE A 136 -5.29 19.04 -3.71
N PRO A 137 -5.74 19.15 -2.45
CA PRO A 137 -7.01 19.78 -2.11
C PRO A 137 -7.08 21.23 -2.65
N LEU A 138 -8.28 21.70 -2.93
CA LEU A 138 -8.49 23.02 -3.55
C LEU A 138 -7.85 24.16 -2.74
N SER A 139 -7.94 24.10 -1.40
CA SER A 139 -7.31 25.07 -0.49
C SER A 139 -5.81 25.20 -0.70
N ASP A 140 -5.15 24.06 -0.88
CA ASP A 140 -3.70 24.00 -0.99
C ASP A 140 -3.23 24.44 -2.38
N ARG A 141 -4.03 24.15 -3.44
CA ARG A 141 -3.71 24.52 -4.83
C ARG A 141 -3.47 26.01 -5.02
N VAL A 142 -4.32 26.85 -4.44
CA VAL A 142 -4.18 28.29 -4.54
C VAL A 142 -2.87 28.78 -3.92
N ALA A 143 -2.54 28.26 -2.72
CA ALA A 143 -1.31 28.63 -2.03
C ALA A 143 -0.06 28.19 -2.84
N ILE A 144 -0.10 26.97 -3.37
CA ILE A 144 0.97 26.38 -4.19
C ILE A 144 1.20 27.22 -5.46
N ILE A 145 0.14 27.54 -6.19
CA ILE A 145 0.26 28.32 -7.42
C ILE A 145 0.78 29.74 -7.13
N LYS A 146 0.34 30.38 -6.07
CA LYS A 146 0.86 31.71 -5.68
C LYS A 146 2.36 31.66 -5.32
N SER A 147 2.78 30.59 -4.66
CA SER A 147 4.21 30.38 -4.39
C SER A 147 5.01 30.18 -5.70
N GLY A 148 4.44 29.42 -6.64
CA GLY A 148 5.00 29.24 -7.97
C GLY A 148 5.13 30.53 -8.76
N ILE A 149 4.07 31.37 -8.78
CA ILE A 149 4.08 32.71 -9.42
C ILE A 149 5.24 33.54 -8.87
N LYS A 150 5.38 33.59 -7.53
CA LYS A 150 6.47 34.34 -6.88
C LYS A 150 7.85 33.84 -7.30
N SER A 151 8.03 32.52 -7.40
CA SER A 151 9.30 31.93 -7.86
C SER A 151 9.59 32.27 -9.32
N TYR A 152 8.59 32.19 -10.20
CA TYR A 152 8.75 32.55 -11.61
C TYR A 152 9.00 34.04 -11.84
N GLU A 153 8.47 34.92 -10.99
CA GLU A 153 8.83 36.34 -10.99
C GLU A 153 10.32 36.54 -10.66
N MET A 154 10.84 35.79 -9.68
CA MET A 154 12.26 35.88 -9.28
C MET A 154 13.21 35.34 -10.35
N THR A 155 12.79 34.33 -11.10
CA THR A 155 13.59 33.70 -12.17
C THR A 155 13.34 34.30 -13.55
N ASN A 156 12.43 35.28 -13.69
CA ASN A 156 11.97 35.84 -14.96
C ASN A 156 11.43 34.77 -15.95
N ASN A 157 10.85 33.68 -15.41
CA ASN A 157 10.24 32.65 -16.24
C ASN A 157 8.85 33.10 -16.73
N VAL A 158 8.82 33.73 -17.91
CA VAL A 158 7.59 34.30 -18.48
C VAL A 158 6.55 33.22 -18.81
N ILE A 159 6.98 32.07 -19.31
CA ILE A 159 6.08 30.94 -19.63
C ILE A 159 5.42 30.39 -18.37
N GLY A 160 6.22 30.14 -17.32
CA GLY A 160 5.70 29.72 -16.00
C GLY A 160 4.72 30.72 -15.41
N LEU A 161 4.98 32.02 -15.57
CA LEU A 161 4.07 33.09 -15.15
C LEU A 161 2.74 33.07 -15.92
N ILE A 162 2.77 32.91 -17.24
CA ILE A 162 1.57 32.81 -18.06
C ILE A 162 0.73 31.61 -17.61
N GLN A 163 1.31 30.43 -17.53
CA GLN A 163 0.63 29.19 -17.15
C GLN A 163 0.03 29.30 -15.75
N SER A 164 0.83 29.71 -14.76
CA SER A 164 0.37 29.80 -13.37
C SER A 164 -0.75 30.82 -13.18
N ASN A 165 -0.72 31.94 -13.87
CA ASN A 165 -1.79 32.92 -13.84
C ASN A 165 -3.09 32.41 -14.48
N ILE A 166 -3.01 31.63 -15.57
CA ILE A 166 -4.18 30.98 -16.17
C ILE A 166 -4.78 29.96 -15.20
N TRP A 167 -3.97 29.13 -14.56
CA TRP A 167 -4.43 28.13 -13.61
C TRP A 167 -5.03 28.75 -12.33
N LEU A 168 -4.41 29.82 -11.83
CA LEU A 168 -4.96 30.60 -10.72
C LEU A 168 -6.34 31.15 -11.06
N ALA A 169 -6.49 31.74 -12.27
CA ALA A 169 -7.75 32.23 -12.74
C ALA A 169 -8.82 31.14 -12.85
N GLU A 170 -8.46 29.99 -13.37
CA GLU A 170 -9.37 28.84 -13.53
C GLU A 170 -9.83 28.28 -12.17
N ILE A 171 -8.93 28.18 -11.17
CA ILE A 171 -9.25 27.66 -9.83
C ILE A 171 -10.11 28.62 -9.03
N LEU A 172 -9.77 29.91 -9.05
CA LEU A 172 -10.53 30.93 -8.32
C LEU A 172 -11.90 31.20 -8.94
N GLY A 173 -12.05 30.92 -10.24
CA GLY A 173 -13.28 31.16 -10.99
C GLY A 173 -13.47 32.64 -11.39
N TYR A 174 -14.17 32.83 -12.49
CA TYR A 174 -14.29 34.14 -13.17
C TYR A 174 -14.83 35.29 -12.34
N TYR A 175 -15.73 35.03 -11.40
CA TYR A 175 -16.34 36.07 -10.58
C TYR A 175 -15.43 36.61 -9.48
N ASN A 176 -14.33 35.94 -9.21
CA ASN A 176 -13.33 36.41 -8.26
C ASN A 176 -12.49 37.56 -8.87
N SER A 177 -12.26 38.61 -8.11
CA SER A 177 -11.47 39.77 -8.56
C SER A 177 -10.00 39.37 -8.84
N GLU A 178 -9.42 38.53 -8.00
CA GLU A 178 -8.06 38.03 -8.18
C GLU A 178 -7.90 37.17 -9.44
N SER A 179 -8.91 36.36 -9.79
CA SER A 179 -8.94 35.62 -11.03
C SER A 179 -8.85 36.52 -12.26
N LYS A 180 -9.59 37.67 -12.24
CA LYS A 180 -9.52 38.64 -13.32
C LYS A 180 -8.14 39.31 -13.43
N LEU A 181 -7.52 39.63 -12.31
CA LEU A 181 -6.14 40.17 -12.28
C LEU A 181 -5.14 39.17 -12.85
N ALA A 182 -5.21 37.90 -12.42
CA ALA A 182 -4.34 36.83 -12.91
C ALA A 182 -4.52 36.67 -14.44
N LEU A 183 -5.75 36.63 -14.95
CA LEU A 183 -5.99 36.48 -16.37
C LEU A 183 -5.46 37.69 -17.18
N ASN A 184 -5.63 38.90 -16.67
CA ASN A 184 -5.08 40.11 -17.30
C ASN A 184 -3.54 40.09 -17.29
N SER A 185 -2.92 39.59 -16.23
CA SER A 185 -1.46 39.38 -16.15
C SER A 185 -1.00 38.41 -17.24
N ALA A 186 -1.67 37.25 -17.37
CA ALA A 186 -1.35 36.26 -18.41
C ALA A 186 -1.48 36.87 -19.82
N LEU A 187 -2.56 37.60 -20.11
CA LEU A 187 -2.78 38.26 -21.39
C LEU A 187 -1.70 39.34 -21.69
N SER A 188 -1.30 40.08 -20.67
CA SER A 188 -0.27 41.12 -20.82
C SER A 188 1.11 40.50 -21.10
N LEU A 189 1.42 39.40 -20.44
CA LEU A 189 2.68 38.64 -20.63
C LEU A 189 2.70 37.99 -22.04
N LEU A 190 1.59 37.38 -22.47
CA LEU A 190 1.48 36.76 -23.78
C LEU A 190 1.75 37.72 -24.92
N LYS A 191 1.30 39.00 -24.81
CA LYS A 191 1.58 40.02 -25.81
C LYS A 191 3.06 40.38 -25.97
N LYS A 192 3.87 40.05 -25.00
CA LYS A 192 5.35 40.32 -24.97
C LYS A 192 6.18 39.14 -25.40
N THR A 193 5.57 38.01 -25.73
CA THR A 193 6.26 36.76 -26.06
C THR A 193 5.83 36.26 -27.44
N ASP A 194 6.74 35.61 -28.16
CA ASP A 194 6.42 34.91 -29.42
C ASP A 194 5.83 33.51 -29.20
N SER A 195 5.56 33.12 -27.97
CA SER A 195 5.06 31.78 -27.58
C SER A 195 3.57 31.51 -27.91
N GLY A 196 3.14 32.06 -28.88
CA GLY A 196 2.02 32.13 -29.79
C GLY A 196 0.73 31.39 -29.49
N VAL A 197 0.51 30.39 -30.26
CA VAL A 197 -0.84 29.83 -30.51
C VAL A 197 -1.37 29.02 -29.33
N TYR A 198 -0.53 28.24 -28.68
CA TYR A 198 -0.93 27.35 -27.57
C TYR A 198 -1.51 28.13 -26.38
N TYR A 199 -0.75 29.11 -25.88
CA TYR A 199 -1.20 29.88 -24.68
C TYR A 199 -2.38 30.78 -24.98
N GLY A 200 -2.45 31.34 -26.20
CA GLY A 200 -3.61 32.06 -26.68
C GLY A 200 -4.86 31.18 -26.71
N MET A 201 -4.74 29.96 -27.24
CA MET A 201 -5.83 28.98 -27.27
C MET A 201 -6.20 28.52 -25.83
N LEU A 202 -5.26 28.36 -24.92
CA LEU A 202 -5.53 27.99 -23.54
C LEU A 202 -6.36 29.07 -22.82
N ILE A 203 -5.97 30.34 -22.97
CA ILE A 203 -6.71 31.51 -22.42
C ILE A 203 -8.11 31.62 -23.04
N ASP A 204 -8.20 31.57 -24.36
CA ASP A 204 -9.48 31.73 -25.05
C ASP A 204 -10.42 30.54 -24.82
N ASN A 205 -9.88 29.32 -24.63
CA ASN A 205 -10.68 28.18 -24.23
C ASN A 205 -11.25 28.36 -22.80
N TYR A 206 -10.47 28.93 -21.88
CA TYR A 206 -10.97 29.30 -20.56
C TYR A 206 -12.05 30.38 -20.65
N LEU A 207 -11.83 31.44 -21.42
CA LEU A 207 -12.83 32.50 -21.66
C LEU A 207 -14.11 31.95 -22.32
N ALA A 208 -13.97 31.04 -23.27
CA ALA A 208 -15.13 30.42 -23.93
C ALA A 208 -15.99 29.64 -22.93
N LYS A 209 -15.43 28.93 -21.98
CA LYS A 209 -16.16 28.26 -20.88
C LYS A 209 -17.00 29.29 -20.07
N ILE A 210 -16.41 30.46 -19.83
CA ILE A 210 -17.10 31.56 -19.11
C ILE A 210 -18.25 32.11 -19.94
N TYR A 211 -18.02 32.45 -21.22
CA TYR A 211 -19.04 32.95 -22.12
C TYR A 211 -20.21 31.98 -22.28
N LEU A 212 -19.92 30.66 -22.40
CA LEU A 212 -20.95 29.63 -22.45
C LEU A 212 -21.79 29.57 -21.17
N LYS A 213 -21.19 29.72 -19.99
CA LYS A 213 -21.91 29.80 -18.72
C LYS A 213 -22.80 31.06 -18.61
N GLN A 214 -22.45 32.13 -19.33
CA GLN A 214 -23.19 33.37 -19.40
C GLN A 214 -24.23 33.41 -20.54
N ASN A 215 -24.44 32.27 -21.22
CA ASN A 215 -25.28 32.16 -22.42
C ASN A 215 -24.80 33.03 -23.61
N ASN A 216 -23.53 33.42 -23.64
CA ASN A 216 -22.92 34.24 -24.69
C ASN A 216 -22.17 33.36 -25.71
N ALA A 217 -22.88 32.45 -26.37
CA ALA A 217 -22.31 31.49 -27.28
C ALA A 217 -21.55 32.10 -28.47
N GLN A 218 -21.99 33.26 -28.94
CA GLN A 218 -21.30 33.97 -30.04
C GLN A 218 -19.91 34.44 -29.64
N TYR A 219 -19.71 34.96 -28.44
CA TYR A 219 -18.39 35.35 -27.96
C TYR A 219 -17.49 34.10 -27.75
N ALA A 220 -18.02 33.00 -27.23
CA ALA A 220 -17.31 31.75 -27.09
C ALA A 220 -16.84 31.23 -28.47
N PHE A 221 -17.72 31.21 -29.45
CA PHE A 221 -17.39 30.79 -30.81
C PHE A 221 -16.31 31.67 -31.43
N ASN A 222 -16.45 33.01 -31.36
CA ASN A 222 -15.46 33.94 -31.93
C ASN A 222 -14.05 33.75 -31.27
N ALA A 223 -14.02 33.50 -29.99
CA ALA A 223 -12.75 33.25 -29.27
C ALA A 223 -12.05 31.98 -29.77
N LEU A 224 -12.82 30.90 -30.05
CA LEU A 224 -12.27 29.61 -30.42
C LEU A 224 -12.07 29.42 -31.93
N ALA A 225 -12.93 29.96 -32.77
CA ALA A 225 -12.95 29.68 -34.21
C ALA A 225 -11.59 29.93 -34.91
N LYS A 226 -10.84 30.93 -34.45
CA LYS A 226 -9.52 31.29 -35.01
C LYS A 226 -8.45 30.23 -34.81
N TYR A 227 -8.62 29.30 -33.83
CA TYR A 227 -7.65 28.25 -33.52
C TYR A 227 -7.98 26.89 -34.18
N GLN A 228 -9.01 26.78 -35.01
CA GLN A 228 -9.49 25.52 -35.57
C GLN A 228 -8.40 24.72 -36.28
N ASN A 229 -7.55 25.40 -37.06
CA ASN A 229 -6.46 24.75 -37.77
C ASN A 229 -5.29 24.40 -36.81
N ALA A 230 -4.97 25.29 -35.88
CA ALA A 230 -3.90 25.10 -34.92
C ALA A 230 -4.22 24.00 -33.90
N ALA A 231 -5.48 23.83 -33.54
CA ALA A 231 -5.91 22.79 -32.58
C ALA A 231 -5.57 21.37 -33.03
N ALA A 232 -5.46 21.11 -34.33
CA ALA A 232 -5.03 19.81 -34.85
C ALA A 232 -3.61 19.44 -34.42
N HIS A 233 -2.73 20.44 -34.26
CA HIS A 233 -1.30 20.27 -33.97
C HIS A 233 -0.94 20.42 -32.49
N ILE A 234 -1.92 20.60 -31.60
CA ILE A 234 -1.68 20.66 -30.15
C ILE A 234 -1.43 19.26 -29.62
N SER A 235 -0.29 19.06 -28.95
CA SER A 235 0.08 17.78 -28.31
C SER A 235 -0.79 17.49 -27.09
N ASN A 236 -1.25 18.52 -26.37
CA ASN A 236 -2.07 18.38 -25.16
C ASN A 236 -3.46 17.87 -25.50
N VAL A 237 -3.66 16.55 -25.37
CA VAL A 237 -4.93 15.89 -25.74
C VAL A 237 -6.13 16.33 -24.89
N ASP A 238 -5.92 16.73 -23.63
CA ASP A 238 -7.00 17.21 -22.77
C ASP A 238 -7.45 18.62 -23.18
N LEU A 239 -6.49 19.50 -23.50
CA LEU A 239 -6.81 20.82 -24.05
C LEU A 239 -7.48 20.70 -25.42
N LYS A 240 -6.98 19.81 -26.28
CA LYS A 240 -7.56 19.54 -27.61
C LYS A 240 -9.02 19.06 -27.48
N ALA A 241 -9.31 18.14 -26.55
CA ALA A 241 -10.65 17.66 -26.30
C ALA A 241 -11.58 18.78 -25.76
N ASP A 242 -11.10 19.53 -24.77
CA ASP A 242 -11.85 20.66 -24.19
C ASP A 242 -12.18 21.75 -25.23
N PHE A 243 -11.20 22.03 -26.10
CA PHE A 243 -11.36 22.99 -27.19
C PHE A 243 -12.48 22.56 -28.15
N TYR A 244 -12.41 21.33 -28.71
CA TYR A 244 -13.44 20.86 -29.64
C TYR A 244 -14.82 20.76 -28.98
N LYS A 245 -14.89 20.36 -27.70
CA LYS A 245 -16.12 20.36 -26.93
C LYS A 245 -16.74 21.75 -26.83
N ASN A 246 -15.99 22.77 -26.42
CA ASN A 246 -16.48 24.12 -26.24
C ASN A 246 -16.82 24.77 -27.60
N LEU A 247 -16.04 24.46 -28.63
CA LEU A 247 -16.35 24.92 -29.98
C LEU A 247 -17.63 24.27 -30.52
N ALA A 248 -17.85 22.97 -30.29
CA ALA A 248 -19.10 22.31 -30.68
C ALA A 248 -20.33 22.91 -29.98
N ILE A 249 -20.24 23.11 -28.64
CA ILE A 249 -21.34 23.72 -27.88
C ILE A 249 -21.65 25.14 -28.37
N SER A 250 -20.63 25.97 -28.59
CA SER A 250 -20.82 27.33 -29.07
C SER A 250 -21.40 27.35 -30.47
N SER A 251 -20.90 26.49 -31.39
CA SER A 251 -21.40 26.38 -32.77
C SER A 251 -22.86 25.97 -32.81
N ALA A 252 -23.26 24.98 -32.02
CA ALA A 252 -24.64 24.52 -31.92
C ALA A 252 -25.57 25.62 -31.41
N ASN A 253 -25.16 26.36 -30.39
CA ASN A 253 -25.97 27.43 -29.79
C ASN A 253 -26.20 28.62 -30.73
N ILE A 254 -25.22 28.93 -31.60
CA ILE A 254 -25.37 29.99 -32.62
C ILE A 254 -25.92 29.47 -33.95
N LYS A 255 -26.27 28.20 -34.03
CA LYS A 255 -26.77 27.52 -35.25
C LYS A 255 -25.78 27.53 -36.43
N ALA A 256 -24.48 27.56 -36.15
CA ALA A 256 -23.42 27.44 -37.15
C ALA A 256 -23.11 25.95 -37.46
N PHE A 257 -23.99 25.33 -38.24
CA PHE A 257 -23.95 23.87 -38.46
C PHE A 257 -22.96 23.40 -39.54
N ASP A 258 -22.47 24.28 -40.37
CA ASP A 258 -21.64 23.93 -41.53
C ASP A 258 -20.40 23.10 -41.20
N LYS A 259 -19.81 23.25 -40.05
CA LYS A 259 -18.64 22.54 -39.58
C LYS A 259 -18.88 21.68 -38.31
N LEU A 260 -20.10 21.68 -37.80
CA LEU A 260 -20.43 21.04 -36.52
C LEU A 260 -20.16 19.56 -36.54
N ASP A 261 -20.41 18.89 -37.67
CA ASP A 261 -20.18 17.47 -37.85
C ASP A 261 -18.68 17.11 -37.74
N TYR A 262 -17.81 17.89 -38.39
CA TYR A 262 -16.37 17.77 -38.28
C TYR A 262 -15.88 18.03 -36.85
N ILE A 263 -16.37 19.06 -36.19
CA ILE A 263 -15.99 19.43 -34.81
C ILE A 263 -16.40 18.31 -33.83
N ASN A 264 -17.64 17.82 -33.95
CA ASN A 264 -18.12 16.71 -33.12
C ASN A 264 -17.31 15.41 -33.38
N LYS A 265 -17.07 15.07 -34.65
CA LYS A 265 -16.26 13.91 -34.99
C LYS A 265 -14.86 14.01 -34.37
N SER A 266 -14.23 15.17 -34.46
CA SER A 266 -12.91 15.41 -33.85
C SER A 266 -12.95 15.22 -32.34
N TYR A 267 -13.96 15.78 -31.66
CA TYR A 267 -14.13 15.63 -30.22
C TYR A 267 -14.31 14.16 -29.83
N PHE A 268 -15.28 13.46 -30.45
CA PHE A 268 -15.57 12.06 -30.10
C PHE A 268 -14.39 11.13 -30.39
N THR A 269 -13.71 11.31 -31.54
CA THR A 269 -12.52 10.53 -31.85
C THR A 269 -11.42 10.68 -30.77
N ILE A 270 -11.17 11.88 -30.29
CA ILE A 270 -10.20 12.12 -29.23
C ILE A 270 -10.64 11.45 -27.94
N VAL A 271 -11.89 11.64 -27.53
CA VAL A 271 -12.43 11.10 -26.27
C VAL A 271 -12.45 9.58 -26.27
N GLU A 272 -12.90 8.94 -27.36
CA GLU A 272 -12.92 7.48 -27.50
C GLU A 272 -11.50 6.90 -27.44
N ASN A 273 -10.56 7.50 -28.18
CA ASN A 273 -9.17 7.08 -28.17
C ASN A 273 -8.55 7.22 -26.76
N GLN A 274 -8.79 8.36 -26.09
CA GLN A 274 -8.32 8.55 -24.72
C GLN A 274 -8.93 7.55 -23.74
N ASN A 275 -10.24 7.28 -23.84
CA ASN A 275 -10.91 6.32 -22.95
C ASN A 275 -10.35 4.90 -23.15
N ALA A 276 -10.13 4.48 -24.39
CA ALA A 276 -9.49 3.19 -24.68
C ALA A 276 -8.08 3.10 -24.08
N LYS A 277 -7.23 4.12 -24.32
CA LYS A 277 -5.87 4.19 -23.77
C LYS A 277 -5.86 4.22 -22.23
N ARG A 278 -6.79 4.98 -21.62
CA ARG A 278 -6.93 5.02 -20.15
C ARG A 278 -7.36 3.68 -19.57
N ALA A 279 -8.23 2.93 -20.25
CA ALA A 279 -8.66 1.61 -19.79
C ALA A 279 -7.46 0.63 -19.75
N VAL A 280 -6.63 0.61 -20.80
CA VAL A 280 -5.40 -0.20 -20.84
C VAL A 280 -4.44 0.23 -19.74
N ALA A 281 -4.18 1.52 -19.62
CA ALA A 281 -3.28 2.07 -18.61
C ALA A 281 -3.76 1.76 -17.17
N ARG A 282 -5.08 1.81 -16.93
CA ARG A 282 -5.66 1.43 -15.64
C ARG A 282 -5.43 -0.03 -15.32
N ALA A 283 -5.62 -0.92 -16.28
CA ALA A 283 -5.35 -2.35 -16.10
C ALA A 283 -3.87 -2.60 -15.78
N MET A 284 -2.95 -1.95 -16.50
CA MET A 284 -1.51 -2.03 -16.23
C MET A 284 -1.15 -1.56 -14.82
N LEU A 285 -1.68 -0.42 -14.42
CA LEU A 285 -1.40 0.17 -13.10
C LEU A 285 -1.94 -0.71 -11.97
N VAL A 286 -3.17 -1.22 -12.09
CA VAL A 286 -3.77 -2.15 -11.13
C VAL A 286 -2.94 -3.44 -11.03
N ASN A 287 -2.51 -3.99 -12.16
CA ASN A 287 -1.64 -5.18 -12.17
C ASN A 287 -0.29 -4.90 -11.50
N HIS A 288 0.30 -3.73 -11.72
CA HIS A 288 1.54 -3.33 -11.06
C HIS A 288 1.36 -3.20 -9.55
N ILE A 289 0.30 -2.56 -9.08
CA ILE A 289 -0.05 -2.43 -7.65
C ILE A 289 -0.26 -3.81 -7.02
N ASN A 290 -1.01 -4.69 -7.66
CA ASN A 290 -1.24 -6.06 -7.18
C ASN A 290 0.08 -6.82 -7.04
N LYS A 291 0.97 -6.74 -8.05
CA LYS A 291 2.29 -7.35 -7.99
C LYS A 291 3.12 -6.82 -6.82
N LEU A 292 3.15 -5.51 -6.60
CA LEU A 292 3.86 -4.91 -5.46
C LEU A 292 3.29 -5.39 -4.12
N ASN A 293 1.97 -5.53 -4.00
CA ASN A 293 1.31 -6.04 -2.80
C ASN A 293 1.64 -7.52 -2.57
N ASP A 294 1.61 -8.35 -3.62
CA ASP A 294 1.99 -9.76 -3.54
C ASP A 294 3.46 -9.93 -3.13
N ASP A 295 4.36 -9.13 -3.70
CA ASP A 295 5.79 -9.17 -3.36
C ASP A 295 6.02 -8.72 -1.91
N LYS A 296 5.26 -7.73 -1.43
CA LYS A 296 5.27 -7.29 -0.03
C LYS A 296 4.78 -8.39 0.91
N LEU A 297 3.68 -9.07 0.58
CA LEU A 297 3.14 -10.20 1.34
C LEU A 297 4.13 -11.37 1.38
N LYS A 298 4.73 -11.72 0.25
CA LYS A 298 5.77 -12.76 0.17
C LYS A 298 7.00 -12.41 1.01
N SER A 299 7.44 -11.15 0.96
CA SER A 299 8.55 -10.65 1.78
C SER A 299 8.24 -10.74 3.27
N GLN A 300 7.03 -10.35 3.70
CA GLN A 300 6.59 -10.48 5.08
C GLN A 300 6.53 -11.96 5.52
N ALA A 301 5.96 -12.83 4.69
CA ALA A 301 5.90 -14.26 4.96
C ALA A 301 7.32 -14.88 5.09
N TYR A 302 8.26 -14.45 4.26
CA TYR A 302 9.66 -14.86 4.34
C TYR A 302 10.32 -14.39 5.66
N LEU A 303 10.07 -13.15 6.08
CA LEU A 303 10.57 -12.63 7.35
C LEU A 303 10.01 -13.42 8.54
N PHE A 304 8.69 -13.67 8.57
CA PHE A 304 8.08 -14.49 9.61
C PHE A 304 8.67 -15.92 9.64
N ARG A 305 8.81 -16.54 8.47
CA ARG A 305 9.45 -17.87 8.37
C ARG A 305 10.86 -17.88 8.95
N ASN A 306 11.66 -16.88 8.66
CA ASN A 306 13.01 -16.76 9.20
C ASN A 306 13.00 -16.52 10.71
N ILE A 307 12.09 -15.72 11.23
CA ILE A 307 11.90 -15.51 12.68
C ILE A 307 11.53 -16.82 13.36
N TYR A 308 10.55 -17.55 12.83
CA TYR A 308 10.18 -18.86 13.39
C TYR A 308 11.35 -19.87 13.34
N PHE A 309 12.12 -19.86 12.26
CA PHE A 309 13.29 -20.71 12.12
C PHE A 309 14.40 -20.38 13.15
N THR A 310 14.64 -19.09 13.39
CA THR A 310 15.60 -18.65 14.41
C THR A 310 15.15 -19.02 15.83
N ILE A 311 13.84 -18.84 16.13
CA ILE A 311 13.25 -19.25 17.41
C ILE A 311 13.37 -20.76 17.59
N PHE A 312 13.13 -21.55 16.54
CA PHE A 312 13.27 -23.02 16.56
C PHE A 312 14.70 -23.45 16.84
N ILE A 313 15.68 -22.82 16.19
CA ILE A 313 17.10 -23.10 16.46
C ILE A 313 17.47 -22.75 17.91
N ALA A 314 17.02 -21.58 18.40
CA ALA A 314 17.25 -21.18 19.79
C ALA A 314 16.62 -22.19 20.78
N PHE A 315 15.43 -22.67 20.48
CA PHE A 315 14.78 -23.72 21.28
C PHE A 315 15.58 -25.02 21.31
N ILE A 316 16.10 -25.47 20.16
CA ILE A 316 16.98 -26.66 20.09
C ILE A 316 18.25 -26.46 20.93
N LEU A 317 18.86 -25.25 20.85
CA LEU A 317 20.05 -24.95 21.66
C LEU A 317 19.75 -24.99 23.15
N VAL A 318 18.60 -24.45 23.59
CA VAL A 318 18.18 -24.57 25.00
C VAL A 318 18.00 -26.03 25.42
N LEU A 319 17.33 -26.82 24.57
CA LEU A 319 17.20 -28.26 24.85
C LEU A 319 18.57 -28.98 24.92
N ALA A 320 19.47 -28.61 24.03
CA ALA A 320 20.85 -29.16 24.07
C ALA A 320 21.57 -28.76 25.37
N VAL A 321 21.48 -27.51 25.80
CA VAL A 321 22.05 -27.04 27.07
C VAL A 321 21.43 -27.80 28.25
N ILE A 322 20.12 -27.98 28.28
CA ILE A 322 19.43 -28.76 29.32
C ILE A 322 19.90 -30.21 29.29
N TYR A 323 20.00 -30.83 28.12
CA TYR A 323 20.49 -32.19 27.96
C TYR A 323 21.93 -32.36 28.47
N PHE A 324 22.82 -31.45 28.04
CA PHE A 324 24.25 -31.53 28.47
C PHE A 324 24.41 -31.21 29.96
N SER A 325 23.61 -30.28 30.52
CA SER A 325 23.62 -30.00 31.96
C SER A 325 23.13 -31.21 32.78
N HIS A 326 22.08 -31.88 32.27
CA HIS A 326 21.57 -33.10 32.91
C HIS A 326 22.60 -34.25 32.84
N LYS A 327 23.23 -34.43 31.69
CA LYS A 327 24.31 -35.44 31.50
C LYS A 327 25.54 -35.13 32.35
N SER A 328 25.90 -33.85 32.50
CA SER A 328 27.01 -33.44 33.37
C SER A 328 26.67 -33.69 34.85
N ARG A 329 25.43 -33.45 35.27
CA ARG A 329 24.97 -33.78 36.64
C ARG A 329 24.91 -35.25 36.88
N GLN A 330 24.54 -36.07 35.89
CA GLN A 330 24.62 -37.54 36.01
C GLN A 330 26.06 -38.02 36.17
N LYS A 331 27.02 -37.50 35.39
CA LYS A 331 28.45 -37.85 35.56
C LYS A 331 29.03 -37.41 36.90
N GLN A 332 28.59 -36.27 37.44
CA GLN A 332 28.95 -35.85 38.80
C GLN A 332 28.28 -36.69 39.87
N ALA A 333 27.06 -37.17 39.63
CA ALA A 333 26.36 -38.10 40.55
C ALA A 333 26.97 -39.50 40.52
N GLU A 334 27.42 -39.96 39.35
CA GLU A 334 28.14 -41.25 39.25
C GLU A 334 29.54 -41.20 39.91
N GLY A 335 30.21 -40.00 39.89
CA GLY A 335 31.47 -39.80 40.64
C GLY A 335 31.29 -39.64 42.14
N ALA A 336 30.11 -39.21 42.60
CA ALA A 336 29.76 -39.04 44.04
C ALA A 336 29.01 -40.24 44.61
N ALA A 337 28.50 -41.16 43.77
CA ALA A 337 27.73 -42.34 44.20
C ALA A 337 28.63 -43.57 44.49
N ALA A 338 29.96 -43.38 44.51
CA ALA A 338 30.88 -44.42 45.04
C ALA A 338 30.94 -44.45 46.59
N GLU A 339 30.29 -43.47 47.26
CA GLU A 339 30.25 -43.43 48.74
C GLU A 339 28.95 -42.87 49.27
N THR A 340 27.80 -43.51 49.01
CA THR A 340 26.67 -43.48 49.98
C THR A 340 25.59 -44.48 49.53
N ASP A 341 25.29 -45.39 50.43
CA ASP A 341 24.27 -46.43 50.33
C ASP A 341 22.98 -46.02 49.62
N ALA A 342 22.57 -46.76 48.61
CA ALA A 342 21.25 -46.79 48.04
C ALA A 342 20.20 -47.12 49.13
N LYS A 343 19.63 -46.11 49.79
CA LYS A 343 18.38 -46.29 50.52
C LYS A 343 17.30 -46.56 49.50
N ASN A 344 16.93 -47.81 49.29
CA ASN A 344 15.71 -48.26 48.63
C ASN A 344 14.53 -47.47 49.21
N PHE A 345 13.94 -46.62 48.37
CA PHE A 345 12.76 -45.86 48.74
C PHE A 345 11.52 -46.81 48.71
N VAL A 346 11.26 -47.46 49.83
CA VAL A 346 10.15 -48.40 49.98
C VAL A 346 8.93 -47.66 50.53
N ILE A 347 7.84 -47.58 49.73
CA ILE A 347 6.56 -47.11 50.23
C ILE A 347 5.98 -48.18 51.14
N PRO A 348 5.59 -47.87 52.38
CA PRO A 348 4.99 -48.89 53.26
C PRO A 348 3.67 -49.42 52.65
N ASP A 349 3.52 -50.73 52.57
CA ASP A 349 2.37 -51.46 51.99
C ASP A 349 1.02 -50.89 52.43
N LYS A 350 0.90 -50.48 53.69
CA LYS A 350 -0.32 -49.87 54.25
C LYS A 350 -0.64 -48.51 53.63
N THR A 351 0.39 -47.72 53.31
CA THR A 351 0.25 -46.38 52.64
C THR A 351 -0.11 -46.56 51.19
N GLU A 352 0.53 -47.52 50.51
CA GLU A 352 0.27 -47.86 49.11
C GLU A 352 -1.21 -48.29 48.92
N LYS A 353 -1.68 -49.24 49.67
CA LYS A 353 -3.11 -49.69 49.65
C LYS A 353 -4.08 -48.55 49.92
N ARG A 354 -3.78 -47.66 50.87
CA ARG A 354 -4.59 -46.48 51.15
C ARG A 354 -4.69 -45.53 49.98
N ILE A 355 -3.58 -45.25 49.31
CA ILE A 355 -3.54 -44.34 48.15
C ILE A 355 -4.26 -44.99 46.97
N LEU A 356 -4.09 -46.28 46.72
CA LEU A 356 -4.79 -47.01 45.68
C LEU A 356 -6.31 -46.98 45.86
N ASN A 357 -6.80 -47.18 47.07
CA ASN A 357 -8.23 -47.07 47.36
C ASN A 357 -8.78 -45.65 47.11
N LYS A 358 -8.00 -44.61 47.48
CA LYS A 358 -8.37 -43.22 47.21
C LYS A 358 -8.32 -42.88 45.71
N LEU A 359 -7.42 -43.48 44.92
CA LEU A 359 -7.40 -43.38 43.47
C LEU A 359 -8.65 -44.00 42.83
N GLU A 360 -9.06 -45.17 43.29
CA GLU A 360 -10.31 -45.80 42.83
C GLU A 360 -11.55 -44.96 43.13
N GLU A 361 -11.64 -44.39 44.36
CA GLU A 361 -12.70 -43.46 44.72
C GLU A 361 -12.69 -42.18 43.86
N PHE A 362 -11.50 -41.65 43.57
CA PHE A 362 -11.32 -40.51 42.70
C PHE A 362 -11.76 -40.81 41.25
N GLU A 363 -11.44 -41.96 40.70
CA GLU A 363 -11.91 -42.42 39.38
C GLU A 363 -13.44 -42.54 39.37
N LYS A 364 -14.04 -43.21 40.38
CA LYS A 364 -15.51 -43.38 40.48
C LYS A 364 -16.25 -42.06 40.66
N SER A 365 -15.66 -41.11 41.36
CA SER A 365 -16.28 -39.81 41.61
C SER A 365 -16.18 -38.84 40.43
N GLN A 366 -15.49 -39.21 39.37
CA GLN A 366 -15.23 -38.38 38.14
C GLN A 366 -14.65 -36.99 38.42
N LYS A 367 -14.02 -36.77 39.57
CA LYS A 367 -13.43 -35.48 39.94
C LYS A 367 -12.27 -35.06 39.02
N TYR A 368 -11.74 -35.97 38.19
CA TYR A 368 -10.71 -35.71 37.19
C TYR A 368 -11.16 -34.77 36.07
N ILE A 369 -12.45 -34.55 35.84
CA ILE A 369 -12.98 -33.59 34.89
C ILE A 369 -12.84 -32.13 35.34
N GLN A 370 -12.53 -31.88 36.62
CA GLN A 370 -12.27 -30.51 37.09
C GLN A 370 -10.97 -29.95 36.51
N LYS A 371 -10.98 -28.67 36.09
CA LYS A 371 -9.84 -28.01 35.43
C LYS A 371 -8.60 -27.84 36.33
N ASN A 372 -8.78 -27.84 37.66
CA ASN A 372 -7.72 -27.58 38.66
C ASN A 372 -7.04 -28.82 39.24
N VAL A 373 -7.24 -29.99 38.66
CA VAL A 373 -6.60 -31.23 39.13
C VAL A 373 -5.12 -31.22 38.81
N SER A 374 -4.26 -31.25 39.82
CA SER A 374 -2.82 -31.37 39.71
C SER A 374 -2.28 -32.43 40.69
N LEU A 375 -1.08 -32.93 40.44
CA LEU A 375 -0.40 -33.88 41.31
C LEU A 375 -0.33 -33.35 42.76
N LYS A 376 -0.05 -32.05 42.93
CA LYS A 376 0.06 -31.41 44.25
C LYS A 376 -1.30 -31.34 44.95
N THR A 377 -2.35 -30.90 44.24
CA THR A 377 -3.71 -30.79 44.83
C THR A 377 -4.29 -32.16 45.20
N LEU A 378 -4.06 -33.16 44.34
CA LEU A 378 -4.56 -34.51 44.60
C LEU A 378 -3.79 -35.20 45.75
N ALA A 379 -2.47 -35.01 45.84
CA ALA A 379 -1.68 -35.52 46.94
C ALA A 379 -2.12 -34.91 48.26
N GLN A 380 -2.44 -33.62 48.32
CA GLN A 380 -3.02 -33.00 49.53
C GLN A 380 -4.37 -33.59 49.90
N GLN A 381 -5.27 -33.84 48.94
CA GLN A 381 -6.58 -34.46 49.19
C GLN A 381 -6.44 -35.90 49.69
N PHE A 382 -5.40 -36.61 49.27
CA PHE A 382 -5.13 -37.97 49.68
C PHE A 382 -4.31 -38.07 50.98
N ASP A 383 -3.95 -36.91 51.53
CA ASP A 383 -3.09 -36.83 52.72
C ASP A 383 -1.78 -37.62 52.52
N THR A 384 -1.09 -37.27 51.41
CA THR A 384 0.18 -37.90 51.03
C THR A 384 1.09 -36.86 50.35
N ASN A 385 2.32 -37.22 50.14
CA ASN A 385 3.22 -36.37 49.39
C ASN A 385 3.12 -36.62 47.86
N PRO A 386 3.41 -35.59 47.01
CA PRO A 386 3.38 -35.76 45.57
C PRO A 386 4.27 -36.86 45.03
N LYS A 387 5.41 -37.14 45.67
CA LYS A 387 6.33 -38.16 45.24
C LYS A 387 5.72 -39.57 45.39
N TYR A 388 5.08 -39.86 46.52
CA TYR A 388 4.38 -41.14 46.74
C TYR A 388 3.23 -41.33 45.74
N LEU A 389 2.42 -40.30 45.54
CA LEU A 389 1.30 -40.39 44.61
C LEU A 389 1.82 -40.62 43.17
N SER A 390 2.88 -39.91 42.76
CA SER A 390 3.47 -40.07 41.44
C SER A 390 4.01 -41.48 41.22
N GLU A 391 4.74 -42.02 42.21
CA GLU A 391 5.33 -43.37 42.17
C GLU A 391 4.19 -44.44 42.05
N ILE A 392 3.17 -44.35 42.87
CA ILE A 392 2.03 -45.26 42.83
C ILE A 392 1.29 -45.22 41.50
N VAL A 393 1.04 -44.00 40.96
CA VAL A 393 0.43 -43.87 39.63
C VAL A 393 1.32 -44.47 38.54
N ASN A 394 2.63 -44.22 38.56
CA ASN A 394 3.51 -44.80 37.61
C ASN A 394 3.54 -46.34 37.68
N ASN A 395 3.64 -46.93 38.87
CA ASN A 395 3.73 -48.35 39.07
C ASN A 395 2.45 -49.12 38.78
N HIS A 396 1.28 -48.54 39.16
CA HIS A 396 0.01 -49.24 39.04
C HIS A 396 -0.85 -48.83 37.85
N LYS A 397 -0.60 -47.67 37.26
CA LYS A 397 -1.35 -47.18 36.06
C LYS A 397 -0.44 -47.13 34.79
N ASN A 398 0.80 -47.55 34.90
CA ASN A 398 1.79 -47.59 33.78
C ASN A 398 1.90 -46.28 33.02
N SER A 399 1.74 -45.14 33.69
CA SER A 399 1.76 -43.81 33.07
C SER A 399 2.08 -42.74 34.10
N ASN A 400 2.67 -41.61 33.64
CA ASN A 400 2.83 -40.47 34.53
C ASN A 400 1.47 -39.83 34.87
N PHE A 401 1.44 -39.07 35.97
CA PHE A 401 0.21 -38.45 36.49
C PHE A 401 -0.63 -37.66 35.47
N ASN A 402 0.06 -36.86 34.62
CA ASN A 402 -0.61 -36.04 33.61
C ASN A 402 -1.26 -36.92 32.51
N THR A 403 -0.57 -37.94 32.08
CA THR A 403 -1.07 -38.91 31.10
C THR A 403 -2.24 -39.69 31.70
N TYR A 404 -2.15 -40.11 32.95
CA TYR A 404 -3.23 -40.78 33.65
C TYR A 404 -4.49 -39.95 33.69
N ILE A 405 -4.43 -38.69 34.17
CA ILE A 405 -5.60 -37.80 34.26
C ILE A 405 -6.18 -37.53 32.85
N ASN A 406 -5.33 -37.29 31.88
CA ASN A 406 -5.76 -37.02 30.49
C ASN A 406 -6.48 -38.25 29.88
N ASN A 407 -5.97 -39.46 30.14
CA ASN A 407 -6.61 -40.69 29.66
C ASN A 407 -8.00 -40.85 30.25
N LEU A 408 -8.17 -40.65 31.59
CA LEU A 408 -9.46 -40.69 32.25
C LEU A 408 -10.47 -39.68 31.63
N ARG A 409 -10.01 -38.49 31.32
CA ARG A 409 -10.82 -37.45 30.66
C ARG A 409 -11.27 -37.84 29.26
N ILE A 410 -10.37 -38.43 28.48
CA ILE A 410 -10.72 -38.91 27.13
C ILE A 410 -11.66 -40.07 27.20
N ASP A 411 -11.41 -41.07 28.09
CA ASP A 411 -12.28 -42.23 28.27
C ASP A 411 -13.69 -41.81 28.69
N TYR A 412 -13.80 -40.83 29.58
CA TYR A 412 -15.07 -40.24 30.02
C TYR A 412 -15.86 -39.61 28.85
N ILE A 413 -15.26 -38.76 28.08
CA ILE A 413 -15.96 -38.07 27.00
C ILE A 413 -16.32 -39.04 25.85
N VAL A 414 -15.47 -40.00 25.55
CA VAL A 414 -15.74 -41.09 24.60
C VAL A 414 -16.95 -41.90 25.02
N GLU A 415 -17.01 -42.28 26.28
CA GLU A 415 -18.15 -43.04 26.82
C GLU A 415 -19.46 -42.21 26.74
N LYS A 416 -19.38 -40.92 27.08
CA LYS A 416 -20.52 -40.00 27.00
C LYS A 416 -21.04 -39.83 25.56
N ILE A 417 -20.13 -39.66 24.59
CA ILE A 417 -20.47 -39.56 23.18
C ILE A 417 -21.11 -40.86 22.63
N LYS A 418 -20.63 -42.03 23.10
CA LYS A 418 -21.19 -43.32 22.71
C LYS A 418 -22.59 -43.55 23.29
N LYS A 419 -22.78 -43.24 24.58
CA LYS A 419 -24.04 -43.45 25.28
C LYS A 419 -25.14 -42.45 24.98
N ASN A 420 -24.75 -41.22 24.57
CA ASN A 420 -25.68 -40.11 24.44
C ASN A 420 -25.56 -39.47 23.04
N PRO A 421 -26.47 -39.77 22.10
CA PRO A 421 -26.37 -39.24 20.70
C PRO A 421 -26.36 -37.73 20.61
N GLU A 422 -26.92 -36.99 21.56
CA GLU A 422 -26.89 -35.53 21.60
C GLU A 422 -25.45 -34.97 21.67
N TYR A 423 -24.53 -35.68 22.37
CA TYR A 423 -23.12 -35.27 22.46
C TYR A 423 -22.38 -35.31 21.10
N ARG A 424 -22.90 -36.05 20.13
CA ARG A 424 -22.32 -36.11 18.76
C ARG A 424 -22.57 -34.82 18.00
N LYS A 425 -23.54 -33.98 18.39
CA LYS A 425 -23.90 -32.71 17.74
C LYS A 425 -23.09 -31.52 18.29
N TYR A 426 -22.42 -31.71 19.43
CA TYR A 426 -21.69 -30.61 20.04
C TYR A 426 -20.37 -30.31 19.37
N LYS A 427 -19.96 -29.03 19.43
CA LYS A 427 -18.65 -28.60 18.93
C LYS A 427 -17.53 -29.28 19.71
N VAL A 428 -16.43 -29.61 19.04
CA VAL A 428 -15.26 -30.24 19.68
C VAL A 428 -14.71 -29.42 20.84
N SER A 429 -14.80 -28.07 20.77
CA SER A 429 -14.44 -27.19 21.88
C SER A 429 -15.30 -27.39 23.13
N TYR A 430 -16.59 -27.63 22.96
CA TYR A 430 -17.50 -27.93 24.08
C TYR A 430 -17.16 -29.28 24.73
N LEU A 431 -16.89 -30.30 23.90
CA LEU A 431 -16.49 -31.63 24.39
C LEU A 431 -15.19 -31.58 25.22
N ALA A 432 -14.23 -30.74 24.77
CA ALA A 432 -12.99 -30.50 25.48
C ALA A 432 -13.23 -29.85 26.87
N ASP A 433 -14.08 -28.84 26.89
CA ASP A 433 -14.47 -28.15 28.15
C ASP A 433 -15.21 -29.07 29.11
N GLU A 434 -16.15 -29.86 28.63
CA GLU A 434 -16.95 -30.81 29.36
C GLU A 434 -16.12 -31.87 30.11
N CYS A 435 -14.99 -32.30 29.49
CA CYS A 435 -14.11 -33.28 30.15
C CYS A 435 -12.89 -32.63 30.84
N GLY A 436 -12.90 -31.30 31.03
CA GLY A 436 -11.94 -30.60 31.88
C GLY A 436 -10.64 -30.19 31.21
N PHE A 437 -10.53 -30.18 29.87
CA PHE A 437 -9.37 -29.60 29.19
C PHE A 437 -9.48 -28.08 29.12
N SER A 438 -8.40 -27.39 29.44
CA SER A 438 -8.30 -25.93 29.31
C SER A 438 -7.89 -25.45 27.90
N SER A 439 -7.44 -26.38 27.04
CA SER A 439 -6.99 -26.10 25.67
C SER A 439 -7.63 -27.10 24.71
N HIS A 440 -8.35 -26.58 23.71
CA HIS A 440 -8.90 -27.34 22.59
C HIS A 440 -7.82 -28.08 21.78
N SER A 441 -6.68 -27.42 21.54
CA SER A 441 -5.56 -28.01 20.82
C SER A 441 -4.95 -29.19 21.57
N LEU A 442 -4.76 -29.05 22.89
CA LEU A 442 -4.26 -30.14 23.73
C LEU A 442 -5.24 -31.33 23.75
N PHE A 443 -6.55 -31.06 23.91
CA PHE A 443 -7.60 -32.08 23.84
C PHE A 443 -7.52 -32.87 22.53
N THR A 444 -7.47 -32.17 21.37
CA THR A 444 -7.42 -32.82 20.05
C THR A 444 -6.18 -33.73 19.90
N THR A 445 -5.04 -33.26 20.39
CA THR A 445 -3.79 -34.03 20.34
C THR A 445 -3.88 -35.29 21.21
N ILE A 446 -4.32 -35.17 22.45
CA ILE A 446 -4.44 -36.29 23.40
C ILE A 446 -5.52 -37.27 22.93
N PHE A 447 -6.65 -36.77 22.43
CA PHE A 447 -7.73 -37.59 21.90
C PHE A 447 -7.23 -38.45 20.74
N LYS A 448 -6.52 -37.86 19.78
CA LYS A 448 -5.96 -38.57 18.63
C LYS A 448 -4.95 -39.64 19.07
N ASN A 449 -4.08 -39.32 20.04
CA ASN A 449 -3.10 -40.27 20.56
C ASN A 449 -3.75 -41.45 21.32
N ARG A 450 -4.95 -41.24 21.94
CA ARG A 450 -5.64 -42.26 22.69
C ARG A 450 -6.56 -43.12 21.85
N MET A 451 -7.20 -42.50 20.80
CA MET A 451 -8.26 -43.12 20.03
C MET A 451 -7.84 -43.46 18.58
N ASP A 452 -6.63 -43.08 18.15
CA ASP A 452 -6.08 -43.19 16.80
C ASP A 452 -6.90 -42.42 15.73
N LEU A 453 -7.88 -41.63 16.16
CA LEU A 453 -8.74 -40.78 15.33
C LEU A 453 -8.82 -39.39 15.95
N SER A 454 -8.93 -38.37 15.13
CA SER A 454 -9.28 -37.03 15.64
C SER A 454 -10.71 -37.01 16.22
N PRO A 455 -11.04 -36.09 17.14
CA PRO A 455 -12.42 -35.97 17.65
C PRO A 455 -13.47 -35.85 16.52
N THR A 456 -13.18 -35.11 15.48
CA THR A 456 -14.08 -34.91 14.33
C THR A 456 -14.29 -36.22 13.54
N GLU A 457 -13.22 -36.95 13.22
CA GLU A 457 -13.29 -38.25 12.55
C GLU A 457 -14.03 -39.28 13.40
N PHE A 458 -13.81 -39.27 14.72
CA PHE A 458 -14.51 -40.16 15.66
C PHE A 458 -16.01 -39.91 15.68
N LEU A 459 -16.44 -38.62 15.70
CA LEU A 459 -17.85 -38.23 15.65
C LEU A 459 -18.51 -38.61 14.33
N GLN A 460 -17.81 -38.43 13.19
CA GLN A 460 -18.30 -38.83 11.88
C GLN A 460 -18.53 -40.32 11.80
N LYS A 461 -17.58 -41.13 12.24
CA LYS A 461 -17.66 -42.60 12.25
C LYS A 461 -18.77 -43.14 13.11
N LEU A 462 -19.24 -42.42 14.13
CA LEU A 462 -20.36 -42.82 14.99
C LEU A 462 -21.73 -42.41 14.44
N ASN A 463 -21.76 -41.55 13.41
CA ASN A 463 -22.98 -41.08 12.76
C ASN A 463 -23.24 -41.82 11.44
N GLU A 464 -22.24 -42.58 10.92
CA GLU A 464 -22.38 -43.57 9.87
C GLU A 464 -22.95 -44.87 10.43
#